data_cd17ebab36a1b2fbba5c2a031f963d54
#
_entry.id   cd17ebab36a1b2fbba5c2a031f963d54
#
_cell.length_a   1.000
_cell.length_b   1.000
_cell.length_c   1.000
_cell.angle_alpha   90.00
_cell.angle_beta   90.00
_cell.angle_gamma   90.00
#
_symmetry.space_group_name_H-M   'P 1'
#
loop_
_entity.id
_entity.type
_entity.pdbx_description
1 polymer ?
#
loop_
_entity_poly.entity_id
_entity_poly.type
_entity_poly.pdbx_seq_one_letter_code
_entity_poly.pdbx_strand_id
1 'polypeptide(L)'
;MNHSSPTGSFRAVLLDLDGTLMDTIPDIAAAANAMRVDLGLSMLHVDIIRSFVGKGTDNLIMRALSHDLGSEMVTPDLFEKGRAAFYPHYHEVNGQHSVVYPGVREGLRLLMDRGLKLGVVTNKPTEFTLPLLRQAGLLQNMQAVVCGDTLPRRKPLPDPMLHACDMLNVAPTETVAIGDSINDALSARAAGCAVLAVPYGYNEGLDVQDLDVDAIVSDIEEAAQWIVSRLP
;
A
#
# COMPACT_ATOMS: atom_id res chain seq x y z
N MET A 1 17.88 -9.73 18.73
CA MET A 1 18.06 -8.44 19.41
C MET A 1 16.76 -8.15 20.13
N ASN A 2 16.77 -7.89 21.44
CA ASN A 2 15.54 -7.58 22.18
C ASN A 2 15.07 -6.18 21.76
N HIS A 3 14.09 -6.10 20.86
CA HIS A 3 13.35 -4.88 20.64
C HIS A 3 12.45 -4.66 21.86
N SER A 4 12.79 -3.69 22.71
CA SER A 4 11.86 -3.21 23.72
C SER A 4 10.62 -2.72 23.01
N SER A 5 9.46 -3.27 23.35
CA SER A 5 8.16 -2.81 22.82
C SER A 5 8.08 -1.30 22.97
N PRO A 6 7.69 -0.56 21.92
CA PRO A 6 7.59 0.90 22.02
C PRO A 6 6.54 1.27 23.05
N THR A 7 7.01 1.83 24.17
CA THR A 7 6.16 2.40 25.22
C THR A 7 6.01 3.89 24.95
N GLY A 8 5.16 4.24 23.98
CA GLY A 8 4.93 5.62 23.59
C GLY A 8 3.45 5.92 23.45
N SER A 9 3.04 7.14 23.77
CA SER A 9 1.70 7.61 23.49
C SER A 9 1.55 7.79 21.99
N PHE A 10 1.01 6.79 21.28
CA PHE A 10 0.72 6.91 19.84
C PHE A 10 -0.35 7.98 19.60
N ARG A 11 -0.17 8.77 18.55
CA ARG A 11 -1.04 9.88 18.16
C ARG A 11 -1.49 9.82 16.70
N ALA A 12 -0.81 9.00 15.88
CA ALA A 12 -1.16 8.82 14.48
C ALA A 12 -0.97 7.38 14.03
N VAL A 13 -1.74 6.99 13.00
CA VAL A 13 -1.61 5.72 12.29
C VAL A 13 -1.52 6.01 10.80
N LEU A 14 -0.51 5.45 10.15
CA LEU A 14 -0.30 5.49 8.70
C LEU A 14 -0.59 4.11 8.15
N LEU A 15 -1.44 4.03 7.12
CA LEU A 15 -1.87 2.78 6.52
C LEU A 15 -1.48 2.72 5.05
N ASP A 16 -1.00 1.58 4.58
CA ASP A 16 -0.94 1.34 3.14
C ASP A 16 -2.34 1.09 2.58
N LEU A 17 -2.47 1.10 1.27
CA LEU A 17 -3.75 0.94 0.56
C LEU A 17 -3.90 -0.45 -0.04
N ASP A 18 -3.08 -0.75 -1.05
CA ASP A 18 -3.19 -1.98 -1.85
C ASP A 18 -2.67 -3.19 -1.05
N GLY A 19 -3.55 -4.10 -0.66
CA GLY A 19 -3.19 -5.26 0.18
C GLY A 19 -3.31 -5.02 1.68
N THR A 20 -3.54 -3.78 2.11
CA THR A 20 -3.71 -3.44 3.53
C THR A 20 -5.12 -2.96 3.84
N LEU A 21 -5.58 -1.87 3.24
CA LEU A 21 -6.95 -1.39 3.38
C LEU A 21 -7.91 -2.05 2.40
N MET A 22 -7.43 -2.38 1.20
CA MET A 22 -8.27 -2.88 0.12
C MET A 22 -7.60 -4.01 -0.66
N ASP A 23 -8.38 -5.03 -1.03
CA ASP A 23 -7.99 -5.96 -2.10
C ASP A 23 -8.27 -5.28 -3.45
N THR A 24 -7.20 -4.86 -4.11
CA THR A 24 -7.23 -4.15 -5.39
C THR A 24 -6.77 -5.01 -6.57
N ILE A 25 -6.37 -6.24 -6.29
CA ILE A 25 -5.84 -7.17 -7.30
C ILE A 25 -6.80 -7.41 -8.45
N PRO A 26 -8.13 -7.58 -8.24
CA PRO A 26 -9.03 -7.84 -9.36
C PRO A 26 -8.96 -6.75 -10.44
N ASP A 27 -8.96 -5.49 -10.04
CA ASP A 27 -8.93 -4.36 -10.98
C ASP A 27 -7.53 -4.16 -11.59
N ILE A 28 -6.47 -4.30 -10.79
CA ILE A 28 -5.09 -4.21 -11.28
C ILE A 28 -4.80 -5.31 -12.30
N ALA A 29 -5.25 -6.54 -12.03
CA ALA A 29 -5.05 -7.67 -12.94
C ALA A 29 -5.86 -7.51 -14.24
N ALA A 30 -7.07 -6.99 -14.16
CA ALA A 30 -7.88 -6.70 -15.35
C ALA A 30 -7.17 -5.68 -16.25
N ALA A 31 -6.70 -4.55 -15.69
CA ALA A 31 -6.00 -3.51 -16.45
C ALA A 31 -4.66 -4.01 -17.03
N ALA A 32 -3.87 -4.76 -16.24
CA ALA A 32 -2.60 -5.31 -16.70
C ALA A 32 -2.78 -6.31 -17.84
N ASN A 33 -3.81 -7.16 -17.77
CA ASN A 33 -4.12 -8.11 -18.82
C ASN A 33 -4.69 -7.44 -20.07
N ALA A 34 -5.52 -6.41 -19.93
CA ALA A 34 -6.01 -5.63 -21.06
C ALA A 34 -4.84 -4.93 -21.80
N MET A 35 -3.92 -4.28 -21.06
CA MET A 35 -2.69 -3.74 -21.63
C MET A 35 -1.89 -4.80 -22.39
N ARG A 36 -1.72 -6.00 -21.83
CA ARG A 36 -0.96 -7.07 -22.47
C ARG A 36 -1.61 -7.53 -23.79
N VAL A 37 -2.94 -7.67 -23.80
CA VAL A 37 -3.70 -8.03 -24.99
C VAL A 37 -3.56 -6.97 -26.09
N ASP A 38 -3.65 -5.68 -25.73
CA ASP A 38 -3.46 -4.58 -26.69
C ASP A 38 -2.07 -4.60 -27.35
N LEU A 39 -1.07 -5.12 -26.64
CA LEU A 39 0.30 -5.27 -27.12
C LEU A 39 0.59 -6.64 -27.76
N GLY A 40 -0.43 -7.48 -27.95
CA GLY A 40 -0.30 -8.81 -28.56
C GLY A 40 0.33 -9.86 -27.65
N LEU A 41 0.36 -9.63 -26.35
CA LEU A 41 0.89 -10.57 -25.34
C LEU A 41 -0.23 -11.40 -24.72
N SER A 42 0.08 -12.60 -24.24
CA SER A 42 -0.87 -13.47 -23.55
C SER A 42 -1.24 -12.90 -22.17
N MET A 43 -2.45 -13.15 -21.71
CA MET A 43 -2.88 -12.83 -20.35
C MET A 43 -2.07 -13.63 -19.32
N LEU A 44 -1.81 -13.03 -18.18
CA LEU A 44 -1.17 -13.65 -17.03
C LEU A 44 -2.22 -14.08 -16.00
N HIS A 45 -1.90 -15.15 -15.27
CA HIS A 45 -2.71 -15.53 -14.10
C HIS A 45 -2.69 -14.42 -13.05
N VAL A 46 -3.80 -14.24 -12.34
CA VAL A 46 -3.94 -13.18 -11.33
C VAL A 46 -2.87 -13.24 -10.24
N ASP A 47 -2.44 -14.43 -9.82
CA ASP A 47 -1.41 -14.59 -8.78
C ASP A 47 -0.02 -14.12 -9.26
N ILE A 48 0.26 -14.23 -10.56
CA ILE A 48 1.49 -13.67 -11.15
C ILE A 48 1.45 -12.15 -11.04
N ILE A 49 0.34 -11.53 -11.44
CA ILE A 49 0.19 -10.06 -11.38
C ILE A 49 0.20 -9.58 -9.92
N ARG A 50 -0.41 -10.34 -8.99
CA ARG A 50 -0.36 -10.06 -7.54
C ARG A 50 1.08 -9.90 -7.05
N SER A 51 2.00 -10.76 -7.51
CA SER A 51 3.42 -10.68 -7.11
C SER A 51 4.13 -9.43 -7.64
N PHE A 52 3.53 -8.67 -8.56
CA PHE A 52 4.12 -7.44 -9.13
C PHE A 52 3.71 -6.18 -8.36
N VAL A 53 2.70 -6.27 -7.50
CA VAL A 53 2.17 -5.12 -6.75
C VAL A 53 3.07 -4.78 -5.56
N GLY A 54 3.12 -3.48 -5.20
CA GLY A 54 3.84 -2.96 -4.03
C GLY A 54 4.93 -1.92 -4.37
N LYS A 55 5.50 -1.94 -5.58
CA LYS A 55 6.57 -1.00 -6.02
C LYS A 55 6.10 0.11 -6.97
N GLY A 56 4.78 0.32 -7.06
CA GLY A 56 4.15 1.33 -7.91
C GLY A 56 3.87 0.86 -9.33
N THR A 57 3.06 1.66 -10.05
CA THR A 57 2.48 1.28 -11.35
C THR A 57 3.52 1.03 -12.43
N ASP A 58 4.56 1.86 -12.51
CA ASP A 58 5.61 1.68 -13.53
C ASP A 58 6.37 0.35 -13.35
N ASN A 59 6.63 -0.05 -12.10
CA ASN A 59 7.24 -1.35 -11.82
C ASN A 59 6.32 -2.51 -12.19
N LEU A 60 5.02 -2.40 -11.89
CA LEU A 60 4.03 -3.39 -12.28
C LEU A 60 3.97 -3.54 -13.82
N ILE A 61 3.90 -2.44 -14.57
CA ILE A 61 3.90 -2.45 -16.04
C ILE A 61 5.17 -3.11 -16.56
N MET A 62 6.34 -2.71 -16.04
CA MET A 62 7.63 -3.30 -16.45
C MET A 62 7.63 -4.81 -16.22
N ARG A 63 7.22 -5.28 -15.04
CA ARG A 63 7.16 -6.72 -14.72
C ARG A 63 6.14 -7.47 -15.56
N ALA A 64 4.98 -6.84 -15.80
CA ALA A 64 3.95 -7.43 -16.64
C ALA A 64 4.41 -7.58 -18.11
N LEU A 65 5.19 -6.65 -18.65
CA LEU A 65 5.77 -6.73 -19.99
C LEU A 65 6.91 -7.75 -20.05
N SER A 66 7.79 -7.75 -19.04
CA SER A 66 9.00 -8.57 -19.07
C SER A 66 8.76 -10.05 -18.74
N HIS A 67 7.59 -10.42 -18.25
CA HIS A 67 7.31 -11.77 -17.75
C HIS A 67 7.63 -12.87 -18.79
N ASP A 68 7.21 -12.67 -20.05
CA ASP A 68 7.45 -13.63 -21.12
C ASP A 68 8.64 -13.23 -22.02
N LEU A 69 8.98 -11.94 -22.05
CA LEU A 69 9.97 -11.39 -22.98
C LEU A 69 11.39 -11.38 -22.39
N GLY A 70 11.51 -11.33 -21.06
CA GLY A 70 12.75 -10.94 -20.38
C GLY A 70 12.90 -9.42 -20.26
N SER A 71 13.54 -8.98 -19.17
CA SER A 71 13.66 -7.55 -18.85
C SER A 71 14.46 -6.76 -19.90
N GLU A 72 15.45 -7.38 -20.53
CA GLU A 72 16.29 -6.81 -21.58
C GLU A 72 15.55 -6.53 -22.88
N MET A 73 14.40 -7.18 -23.10
CA MET A 73 13.56 -7.00 -24.29
C MET A 73 12.54 -5.87 -24.13
N VAL A 74 12.32 -5.37 -22.93
CA VAL A 74 11.42 -4.24 -22.67
C VAL A 74 12.16 -2.94 -22.96
N THR A 75 12.10 -2.52 -24.22
CA THR A 75 12.68 -1.24 -24.65
C THR A 75 11.91 -0.06 -24.04
N PRO A 76 12.53 1.15 -23.96
CA PRO A 76 11.80 2.35 -23.52
C PRO A 76 10.51 2.62 -24.32
N ASP A 77 10.54 2.40 -25.65
CA ASP A 77 9.36 2.55 -26.52
C ASP A 77 8.25 1.54 -26.16
N LEU A 78 8.59 0.28 -25.91
CA LEU A 78 7.61 -0.74 -25.48
C LEU A 78 7.05 -0.41 -24.10
N PHE A 79 7.88 0.07 -23.17
CA PHE A 79 7.42 0.50 -21.85
C PHE A 79 6.42 1.66 -21.94
N GLU A 80 6.72 2.69 -22.74
CA GLU A 80 5.80 3.82 -22.92
C GLU A 80 4.49 3.41 -23.59
N LYS A 81 4.53 2.47 -24.55
CA LYS A 81 3.31 1.87 -25.13
C LYS A 81 2.51 1.10 -24.07
N GLY A 82 3.19 0.32 -23.24
CA GLY A 82 2.56 -0.37 -22.12
C GLY A 82 1.89 0.58 -21.14
N ARG A 83 2.59 1.65 -20.78
CA ARG A 83 2.06 2.70 -19.90
C ARG A 83 0.83 3.38 -20.52
N ALA A 84 0.92 3.77 -21.79
CA ALA A 84 -0.18 4.41 -22.52
C ALA A 84 -1.41 3.51 -22.65
N ALA A 85 -1.24 2.18 -22.71
CA ALA A 85 -2.34 1.22 -22.74
C ALA A 85 -2.89 0.92 -21.32
N PHE A 86 -2.02 0.76 -20.31
CA PHE A 86 -2.44 0.42 -18.93
C PHE A 86 -3.33 1.49 -18.31
N TYR A 87 -2.97 2.76 -18.42
CA TYR A 87 -3.63 3.86 -17.70
C TYR A 87 -5.12 3.99 -18.06
N PRO A 88 -5.55 4.02 -19.35
CA PRO A 88 -6.95 4.06 -19.71
C PRO A 88 -7.74 2.86 -19.15
N HIS A 89 -7.20 1.65 -19.29
CA HIS A 89 -7.85 0.45 -18.75
C HIS A 89 -7.99 0.51 -17.23
N TYR A 90 -6.93 0.99 -16.54
CA TYR A 90 -7.00 1.08 -15.08
C TYR A 90 -7.95 2.21 -14.62
N HIS A 91 -8.05 3.32 -15.34
CA HIS A 91 -9.05 4.34 -15.07
C HIS A 91 -10.48 3.80 -15.20
N GLU A 92 -10.72 2.92 -16.18
CA GLU A 92 -12.03 2.32 -16.37
C GLU A 92 -12.42 1.38 -15.21
N VAL A 93 -11.50 0.52 -14.76
CA VAL A 93 -11.84 -0.55 -13.80
C VAL A 93 -11.55 -0.22 -12.34
N ASN A 94 -10.77 0.81 -12.03
CA ASN A 94 -10.30 1.13 -10.69
C ASN A 94 -11.45 1.34 -9.70
N GLY A 95 -11.62 0.44 -8.76
CA GLY A 95 -12.69 0.42 -7.77
C GLY A 95 -13.94 -0.36 -8.18
N GLN A 96 -14.00 -1.00 -9.37
CA GLN A 96 -15.16 -1.78 -9.79
C GLN A 96 -15.26 -3.11 -9.04
N HIS A 97 -14.14 -3.78 -8.82
CA HIS A 97 -14.08 -5.09 -8.16
C HIS A 97 -13.18 -5.07 -6.91
N SER A 98 -12.53 -3.94 -6.66
CA SER A 98 -11.76 -3.74 -5.43
C SER A 98 -12.68 -3.72 -4.22
N VAL A 99 -12.28 -4.39 -3.15
CA VAL A 99 -13.08 -4.49 -1.92
C VAL A 99 -12.27 -4.06 -0.69
N VAL A 100 -12.93 -3.41 0.25
CA VAL A 100 -12.35 -3.10 1.56
C VAL A 100 -12.23 -4.40 2.35
N TYR A 101 -11.06 -4.67 2.94
CA TYR A 101 -10.88 -5.86 3.75
C TYR A 101 -11.78 -5.86 4.99
N PRO A 102 -12.18 -7.04 5.49
CA PRO A 102 -12.85 -7.16 6.78
C PRO A 102 -12.02 -6.53 7.91
N GLY A 103 -12.69 -5.97 8.92
CA GLY A 103 -12.03 -5.34 10.08
C GLY A 103 -11.49 -3.93 9.82
N VAL A 104 -11.40 -3.47 8.56
CA VAL A 104 -10.87 -2.12 8.24
C VAL A 104 -11.76 -1.02 8.80
N ARG A 105 -13.06 -1.07 8.55
CA ARG A 105 -13.97 0.00 8.98
C ARG A 105 -14.08 0.07 10.51
N GLU A 106 -14.12 -1.09 11.15
CA GLU A 106 -14.17 -1.27 12.58
C GLU A 106 -12.89 -0.73 13.24
N GLY A 107 -11.74 -1.12 12.72
CA GLY A 107 -10.43 -0.67 13.20
C GLY A 107 -10.23 0.84 13.04
N LEU A 108 -10.52 1.39 11.85
CA LEU A 108 -10.43 2.84 11.62
C LEU A 108 -11.34 3.62 12.57
N ARG A 109 -12.57 3.15 12.81
CA ARG A 109 -13.48 3.76 13.76
C ARG A 109 -12.93 3.74 15.18
N LEU A 110 -12.42 2.58 15.62
CA LEU A 110 -11.81 2.46 16.95
C LEU A 110 -10.65 3.44 17.15
N LEU A 111 -9.78 3.60 16.15
CA LEU A 111 -8.66 4.54 16.19
C LEU A 111 -9.15 6.00 16.25
N MET A 112 -10.15 6.37 15.45
CA MET A 112 -10.74 7.72 15.46
C MET A 112 -11.43 8.03 16.78
N ASP A 113 -12.17 7.08 17.36
CA ASP A 113 -12.85 7.24 18.66
C ASP A 113 -11.85 7.48 19.80
N ARG A 114 -10.58 7.08 19.62
CA ARG A 114 -9.46 7.35 20.55
C ARG A 114 -8.66 8.59 20.20
N GLY A 115 -9.11 9.36 19.21
CA GLY A 115 -8.50 10.63 18.84
C GLY A 115 -7.21 10.52 18.04
N LEU A 116 -6.87 9.33 17.50
CA LEU A 116 -5.70 9.17 16.65
C LEU A 116 -5.94 9.78 15.27
N LYS A 117 -4.91 10.41 14.71
CA LYS A 117 -4.91 10.92 13.36
C LYS A 117 -4.60 9.78 12.38
N LEU A 118 -5.31 9.76 11.25
CA LEU A 118 -5.16 8.71 10.25
C LEU A 118 -4.58 9.28 8.95
N GLY A 119 -3.66 8.53 8.34
CA GLY A 119 -3.14 8.83 7.01
C GLY A 119 -2.96 7.60 6.15
N VAL A 120 -3.00 7.79 4.84
CA VAL A 120 -2.64 6.76 3.85
C VAL A 120 -1.26 7.09 3.28
N VAL A 121 -0.38 6.07 3.19
CA VAL A 121 0.93 6.16 2.54
C VAL A 121 1.09 5.00 1.58
N THR A 122 0.94 5.27 0.29
CA THR A 122 0.92 4.24 -0.74
C THR A 122 1.87 4.55 -1.90
N ASN A 123 2.38 3.50 -2.58
CA ASN A 123 3.14 3.65 -3.82
C ASN A 123 2.24 3.80 -5.07
N LYS A 124 0.92 3.72 -4.89
CA LYS A 124 -0.07 3.94 -5.95
C LYS A 124 -0.13 5.43 -6.32
N PRO A 125 -0.23 5.80 -7.62
CA PRO A 125 -0.38 7.19 -8.07
C PRO A 125 -1.64 7.87 -7.52
N THR A 126 -1.58 9.18 -7.36
CA THR A 126 -2.66 10.03 -6.84
C THR A 126 -3.97 9.88 -7.63
N GLU A 127 -3.86 9.84 -8.96
CA GLU A 127 -5.00 9.73 -9.86
C GLU A 127 -5.85 8.46 -9.67
N PHE A 128 -5.24 7.37 -9.19
CA PHE A 128 -5.95 6.14 -8.86
C PHE A 128 -6.31 6.04 -7.37
N THR A 129 -5.48 6.60 -6.50
CA THR A 129 -5.66 6.52 -5.05
C THR A 129 -6.88 7.31 -4.57
N LEU A 130 -6.99 8.58 -4.95
CA LEU A 130 -8.06 9.45 -4.43
C LEU A 130 -9.46 9.02 -4.87
N PRO A 131 -9.70 8.66 -6.15
CA PRO A 131 -11.02 8.13 -6.56
C PRO A 131 -11.38 6.84 -5.82
N LEU A 132 -10.42 5.91 -5.67
CA LEU A 132 -10.63 4.63 -4.99
C LEU A 132 -10.99 4.82 -3.51
N LEU A 133 -10.22 5.63 -2.76
CA LEU A 133 -10.53 5.96 -1.37
C LEU A 133 -11.87 6.65 -1.21
N ARG A 134 -12.24 7.54 -2.15
CA ARG A 134 -13.54 8.23 -2.14
C ARG A 134 -14.68 7.25 -2.37
N GLN A 135 -14.59 6.39 -3.37
CA GLN A 135 -15.59 5.38 -3.70
C GLN A 135 -15.77 4.38 -2.54
N ALA A 136 -14.67 3.98 -1.90
CA ALA A 136 -14.69 3.10 -0.73
C ALA A 136 -15.27 3.78 0.53
N GLY A 137 -15.47 5.10 0.53
CA GLY A 137 -15.91 5.86 1.70
C GLY A 137 -14.84 5.92 2.81
N LEU A 138 -13.54 5.87 2.44
CA LEU A 138 -12.42 5.93 3.37
C LEU A 138 -11.73 7.30 3.39
N LEU A 139 -11.82 8.06 2.30
CA LEU A 139 -11.07 9.32 2.13
C LEU A 139 -11.38 10.35 3.23
N GLN A 140 -12.65 10.45 3.67
CA GLN A 140 -13.06 11.41 4.69
C GLN A 140 -12.47 11.14 6.08
N ASN A 141 -11.95 9.94 6.30
CA ASN A 141 -11.33 9.54 7.57
C ASN A 141 -9.83 9.89 7.62
N MET A 142 -9.23 10.25 6.47
CA MET A 142 -7.81 10.47 6.33
C MET A 142 -7.45 11.96 6.38
N GLN A 143 -6.60 12.34 7.34
CA GLN A 143 -6.07 13.70 7.45
C GLN A 143 -4.79 13.90 6.62
N ALA A 144 -4.16 12.81 6.18
CA ALA A 144 -3.04 12.83 5.24
C ALA A 144 -3.19 11.73 4.19
N VAL A 145 -2.86 12.02 2.93
CA VAL A 145 -2.76 11.02 1.86
C VAL A 145 -1.50 11.30 1.08
N VAL A 146 -0.54 10.38 1.17
CA VAL A 146 0.75 10.44 0.46
C VAL A 146 0.76 9.31 -0.57
N CYS A 147 0.83 9.67 -1.83
CA CYS A 147 0.78 8.77 -2.98
C CYS A 147 2.16 8.57 -3.61
N GLY A 148 2.28 7.61 -4.51
CA GLY A 148 3.54 7.26 -5.16
C GLY A 148 4.16 8.35 -6.03
N ASP A 149 3.41 9.40 -6.35
CA ASP A 149 3.81 10.57 -7.11
C ASP A 149 3.80 11.88 -6.29
N THR A 150 3.50 11.82 -4.98
CA THR A 150 3.53 12.99 -4.10
C THR A 150 4.96 13.50 -3.90
N LEU A 151 5.92 12.59 -3.81
CA LEU A 151 7.34 12.88 -3.61
C LEU A 151 8.20 12.22 -4.68
N PRO A 152 9.43 12.71 -4.92
CA PRO A 152 10.38 12.04 -5.82
C PRO A 152 10.78 10.65 -5.35
N ARG A 153 10.72 10.39 -4.05
CA ARG A 153 11.06 9.10 -3.43
C ARG A 153 9.80 8.45 -2.86
N ARG A 154 9.75 7.14 -2.97
CA ARG A 154 8.62 6.31 -2.51
C ARG A 154 9.09 5.21 -1.57
N LYS A 155 8.17 4.47 -0.93
CA LYS A 155 8.50 3.27 -0.14
C LYS A 155 9.33 2.31 -1.00
N PRO A 156 10.43 1.71 -0.49
CA PRO A 156 10.80 1.52 0.91
C PRO A 156 11.62 2.66 1.55
N LEU A 157 11.82 3.81 0.88
CA LEU A 157 12.52 4.94 1.49
C LEU A 157 11.63 5.63 2.54
N PRO A 158 12.21 6.29 3.57
CA PRO A 158 11.45 6.87 4.68
C PRO A 158 10.66 8.12 4.32
N ASP A 159 10.99 8.77 3.21
CA ASP A 159 10.45 10.09 2.84
C ASP A 159 8.91 10.16 2.85
N PRO A 160 8.15 9.18 2.32
CA PRO A 160 6.68 9.23 2.36
C PRO A 160 6.11 9.15 3.78
N MET A 161 6.71 8.33 4.66
CA MET A 161 6.27 8.21 6.05
C MET A 161 6.57 9.50 6.82
N LEU A 162 7.77 10.06 6.66
CA LEU A 162 8.16 11.34 7.28
C LEU A 162 7.23 12.48 6.83
N HIS A 163 6.95 12.56 5.53
CA HIS A 163 6.05 13.57 4.98
C HIS A 163 4.62 13.44 5.53
N ALA A 164 4.11 12.23 5.65
CA ALA A 164 2.80 11.98 6.26
C ALA A 164 2.77 12.39 7.74
N CYS A 165 3.84 12.09 8.50
CA CYS A 165 3.97 12.54 9.89
C CYS A 165 3.97 14.09 9.98
N ASP A 166 4.68 14.77 9.10
CA ASP A 166 4.69 16.24 9.02
C ASP A 166 3.29 16.79 8.72
N MET A 167 2.58 16.23 7.72
CA MET A 167 1.20 16.63 7.40
C MET A 167 0.27 16.47 8.60
N LEU A 168 0.44 15.40 9.38
CA LEU A 168 -0.35 15.13 10.58
C LEU A 168 0.11 15.95 11.80
N ASN A 169 1.27 16.60 11.73
CA ASN A 169 1.93 17.25 12.86
C ASN A 169 2.06 16.31 14.08
N VAL A 170 2.68 15.13 13.81
CA VAL A 170 2.96 14.08 14.80
C VAL A 170 4.37 13.55 14.56
N ALA A 171 5.13 13.32 15.63
CA ALA A 171 6.47 12.76 15.50
C ALA A 171 6.43 11.30 14.99
N PRO A 172 7.40 10.85 14.17
CA PRO A 172 7.46 9.45 13.75
C PRO A 172 7.45 8.45 14.92
N THR A 173 8.09 8.78 16.03
CA THR A 173 8.13 7.95 17.25
C THR A 173 6.77 7.83 17.96
N GLU A 174 5.82 8.71 17.64
CA GLU A 174 4.43 8.68 18.11
C GLU A 174 3.46 8.13 17.05
N THR A 175 3.99 7.52 15.98
CA THR A 175 3.23 7.04 14.83
C THR A 175 3.41 5.54 14.65
N VAL A 176 2.32 4.84 14.35
CA VAL A 176 2.33 3.44 13.95
C VAL A 176 2.04 3.35 12.46
N ALA A 177 2.87 2.65 11.72
CA ALA A 177 2.61 2.28 10.33
C ALA A 177 2.01 0.87 10.26
N ILE A 178 1.02 0.66 9.40
CA ILE A 178 0.41 -0.63 9.13
C ILE A 178 0.50 -0.90 7.64
N GLY A 179 1.08 -2.02 7.27
CA GLY A 179 1.24 -2.45 5.88
C GLY A 179 1.23 -3.96 5.73
N ASP A 180 1.42 -4.44 4.52
CA ASP A 180 1.42 -5.87 4.20
C ASP A 180 2.76 -6.33 3.58
N SER A 181 3.68 -5.41 3.30
CA SER A 181 4.87 -5.69 2.52
C SER A 181 6.17 -5.23 3.16
N ILE A 182 7.28 -5.77 2.64
CA ILE A 182 8.64 -5.34 3.00
C ILE A 182 8.85 -3.84 2.73
N ASN A 183 8.18 -3.26 1.72
CA ASN A 183 8.31 -1.84 1.39
C ASN A 183 7.75 -0.97 2.51
N ASP A 184 6.67 -1.39 3.16
CA ASP A 184 6.06 -0.71 4.31
C ASP A 184 6.96 -0.80 5.53
N ALA A 185 7.39 -2.02 5.86
CA ALA A 185 8.23 -2.28 7.01
C ALA A 185 9.55 -1.47 6.96
N LEU A 186 10.27 -1.54 5.84
CA LEU A 186 11.52 -0.81 5.67
C LEU A 186 11.32 0.72 5.72
N SER A 187 10.28 1.23 5.05
CA SER A 187 9.99 2.66 5.03
C SER A 187 9.67 3.20 6.43
N ALA A 188 8.81 2.48 7.16
CA ALA A 188 8.39 2.87 8.50
C ALA A 188 9.54 2.76 9.52
N ARG A 189 10.33 1.68 9.50
CA ARG A 189 11.52 1.54 10.35
C ARG A 189 12.54 2.64 10.09
N ALA A 190 12.83 2.91 8.81
CA ALA A 190 13.77 3.98 8.45
C ALA A 190 13.27 5.37 8.85
N ALA A 191 11.95 5.59 8.93
CA ALA A 191 11.35 6.81 9.44
C ALA A 191 11.34 6.90 10.97
N GLY A 192 11.52 5.78 11.68
CA GLY A 192 11.45 5.71 13.15
C GLY A 192 10.03 5.49 13.69
N CYS A 193 9.10 5.00 12.87
CA CYS A 193 7.75 4.62 13.27
C CYS A 193 7.73 3.19 13.88
N ALA A 194 6.76 2.92 14.75
CA ALA A 194 6.36 1.56 15.04
C ALA A 194 5.69 0.92 13.82
N VAL A 195 5.80 -0.41 13.66
CA VAL A 195 5.34 -1.11 12.44
C VAL A 195 4.51 -2.32 12.81
N LEU A 196 3.32 -2.42 12.24
CA LEU A 196 2.51 -3.63 12.25
C LEU A 196 2.35 -4.17 10.83
N ALA A 197 2.27 -5.49 10.69
CA ALA A 197 2.01 -6.14 9.41
C ALA A 197 0.72 -6.94 9.44
N VAL A 198 0.00 -6.95 8.31
CA VAL A 198 -1.13 -7.83 8.06
C VAL A 198 -0.70 -8.95 7.10
N PRO A 199 -1.15 -10.22 7.30
CA PRO A 199 -0.65 -11.36 6.53
C PRO A 199 -1.40 -11.62 5.21
N TYR A 200 -2.52 -10.95 4.97
CA TYR A 200 -3.44 -11.24 3.85
C TYR A 200 -3.10 -10.48 2.57
N GLY A 201 -2.13 -9.57 2.59
CA GLY A 201 -1.80 -8.68 1.47
C GLY A 201 -0.86 -9.27 0.41
N TYR A 202 -0.02 -8.44 -0.20
CA TYR A 202 0.76 -8.73 -1.42
C TYR A 202 2.27 -8.60 -1.18
N ASN A 203 2.86 -9.38 -0.31
CA ASN A 203 4.28 -9.28 0.04
C ASN A 203 5.22 -9.92 -1.03
N GLU A 204 4.95 -9.73 -2.32
CA GLU A 204 5.77 -10.23 -3.44
C GLU A 204 6.13 -11.72 -3.35
N GLY A 205 5.35 -12.52 -2.62
CA GLY A 205 5.61 -13.94 -2.35
C GLY A 205 6.56 -14.23 -1.18
N LEU A 206 6.97 -13.19 -0.45
CA LEU A 206 7.77 -13.33 0.79
C LEU A 206 6.86 -13.68 1.98
N ASP A 207 7.41 -14.40 2.96
CA ASP A 207 6.69 -14.67 4.20
C ASP A 207 6.61 -13.41 5.06
N VAL A 208 5.42 -13.07 5.54
CA VAL A 208 5.21 -11.94 6.46
C VAL A 208 5.97 -12.12 7.77
N GLN A 209 6.28 -13.38 8.16
CA GLN A 209 7.06 -13.70 9.36
C GLN A 209 8.52 -13.23 9.27
N ASP A 210 9.03 -12.99 8.06
CA ASP A 210 10.39 -12.49 7.83
C ASP A 210 10.50 -10.96 7.92
N LEU A 211 9.37 -10.25 8.09
CA LEU A 211 9.37 -8.80 8.18
C LEU A 211 9.84 -8.30 9.56
N ASP A 212 10.66 -7.26 9.56
CA ASP A 212 11.04 -6.54 10.79
C ASP A 212 9.90 -5.63 11.25
N VAL A 213 8.97 -6.20 12.02
CA VAL A 213 7.78 -5.52 12.54
C VAL A 213 7.61 -5.73 14.05
N ASP A 214 6.85 -4.86 14.71
CA ASP A 214 6.58 -4.95 16.15
C ASP A 214 5.51 -6.00 16.48
N ALA A 215 4.58 -6.25 15.54
CA ALA A 215 3.66 -7.36 15.57
C ALA A 215 3.09 -7.66 14.18
N ILE A 216 2.68 -8.92 13.98
CA ILE A 216 1.81 -9.35 12.89
C ILE A 216 0.42 -9.49 13.49
N VAL A 217 -0.57 -8.86 12.86
CA VAL A 217 -1.97 -8.80 13.30
C VAL A 217 -2.87 -9.36 12.21
N SER A 218 -3.97 -10.02 12.59
CA SER A 218 -4.85 -10.68 11.64
C SER A 218 -5.55 -9.71 10.68
N ASP A 219 -5.85 -8.50 11.16
CA ASP A 219 -6.58 -7.46 10.43
C ASP A 219 -6.40 -6.07 11.07
N ILE A 220 -7.05 -5.06 10.48
CA ILE A 220 -6.95 -3.66 10.95
C ILE A 220 -7.70 -3.44 12.27
N GLU A 221 -8.71 -4.25 12.60
CA GLU A 221 -9.38 -4.18 13.90
C GLU A 221 -8.45 -4.66 15.02
N GLU A 222 -7.74 -5.78 14.82
CA GLU A 222 -6.72 -6.24 15.77
C GLU A 222 -5.56 -5.26 15.88
N ALA A 223 -5.12 -4.66 14.75
CA ALA A 223 -4.12 -3.59 14.77
C ALA A 223 -4.56 -2.42 15.64
N ALA A 224 -5.82 -1.99 15.50
CA ALA A 224 -6.39 -0.91 16.32
C ALA A 224 -6.43 -1.28 17.81
N GLN A 225 -6.82 -2.51 18.15
CA GLN A 225 -6.82 -3.01 19.52
C GLN A 225 -5.40 -3.04 20.11
N TRP A 226 -4.42 -3.50 19.32
CA TRP A 226 -3.01 -3.50 19.71
C TRP A 226 -2.50 -2.09 20.02
N ILE A 227 -2.84 -1.11 19.18
CA ILE A 227 -2.45 0.30 19.35
C ILE A 227 -3.13 0.88 20.60
N VAL A 228 -4.46 0.70 20.72
CA VAL A 228 -5.26 1.25 21.81
C VAL A 228 -4.82 0.71 23.16
N SER A 229 -4.43 -0.57 23.25
CA SER A 229 -3.94 -1.17 24.50
C SER A 229 -2.62 -0.55 25.01
N ARG A 230 -1.95 0.27 24.20
CA ARG A 230 -0.68 0.95 24.49
C ARG A 230 -0.83 2.46 24.65
N LEU A 231 -2.05 2.98 24.55
CA LEU A 231 -2.34 4.35 24.90
C LEU A 231 -2.40 4.52 26.43
N PRO A 232 -2.08 5.71 26.96
CA PRO A 232 -2.14 5.99 28.39
C PRO A 232 -3.56 5.94 28.96
#